data_3df72bc395e7e4191eb768c0f1c80d68
#
_entry.id   3df72bc395e7e4191eb768c0f1c80d68
#
_cell.length_a   1.000
_cell.length_b   1.000
_cell.length_c   1.000
_cell.angle_alpha   90.00
_cell.angle_beta   90.00
_cell.angle_gamma   90.00
#
_symmetry.space_group_name_H-M   'P 1'
#
loop_
_entity.id
_entity.type
_entity.pdbx_description
1 polymer ?
#
loop_
_entity_poly.entity_id
_entity_poly.type
_entity_poly.pdbx_seq_one_letter_code
_entity_poly.pdbx_strand_id
1 'polypeptide(L)'
;MTGTARVPHAVLDDAAAALLERDRPVDVLVGIPSFQNARTIGHVVRAVEAGLRKHFPDRRCLVAISDGASTDGTVAAAMAATTTGDEELLLLDPKVEPPDRLAMTYIGLSGKGSAFRAIFELAAAVGARSCAVLDADLRSVSPAWVDRLVGPVLQHGYDLVTPLYARYKLDGTITNSIAFPLTAALYGRRLRQPIGGDFGFSGRLAAHWAVKQVWTTDVARFGVDIWMT
;
A
#
# COMPACT_ATOMS: atom_id res chain seq x y z
N MET A 1 -19.57 9.83 -23.89
CA MET A 1 -18.17 9.81 -24.32
C MET A 1 -17.36 10.53 -23.25
N THR A 2 -16.96 9.83 -22.20
CA THR A 2 -16.13 10.36 -21.10
C THR A 2 -14.71 9.92 -21.38
N GLY A 3 -13.91 10.85 -21.93
CA GLY A 3 -12.49 10.62 -22.14
C GLY A 3 -11.78 10.43 -20.81
N THR A 4 -11.26 9.24 -20.58
CA THR A 4 -10.32 8.95 -19.51
C THR A 4 -9.08 9.82 -19.72
N ALA A 5 -8.89 10.83 -18.91
CA ALA A 5 -7.67 11.61 -18.88
C ALA A 5 -6.53 10.64 -18.56
N ARG A 6 -5.67 10.36 -19.55
CA ARG A 6 -4.42 9.64 -19.34
C ARG A 6 -3.56 10.46 -18.40
N VAL A 7 -3.36 9.93 -17.19
CA VAL A 7 -2.35 10.46 -16.26
C VAL A 7 -0.98 10.29 -16.93
N PRO A 8 -0.11 11.31 -16.96
CA PRO A 8 1.21 11.16 -17.54
C PRO A 8 1.99 10.11 -16.75
N HIS A 9 2.32 8.99 -17.37
CA HIS A 9 3.05 7.88 -16.76
C HIS A 9 4.56 8.20 -16.64
N ALA A 10 4.93 9.09 -15.75
CA ALA A 10 6.33 9.44 -15.54
C ALA A 10 7.12 8.39 -14.71
N VAL A 11 6.45 7.36 -14.16
CA VAL A 11 7.04 6.47 -13.15
C VAL A 11 6.80 4.98 -13.45
N LEU A 12 5.92 4.63 -14.38
CA LEU A 12 5.60 3.23 -14.67
C LEU A 12 6.58 2.67 -15.70
N ASP A 13 7.28 1.60 -15.34
CA ASP A 13 8.15 0.83 -16.24
C ASP A 13 7.36 -0.09 -17.19
N ASP A 14 8.07 -0.79 -18.09
CA ASP A 14 7.47 -1.69 -19.08
C ASP A 14 6.65 -2.82 -18.44
N ALA A 15 6.99 -3.25 -17.22
CA ALA A 15 6.27 -4.29 -16.50
C ALA A 15 4.89 -3.79 -16.01
N ALA A 16 4.82 -2.54 -15.60
CA ALA A 16 3.54 -1.90 -15.27
C ALA A 16 2.70 -1.67 -16.54
N ALA A 17 3.32 -1.35 -17.67
CA ALA A 17 2.64 -1.22 -18.95
C ALA A 17 1.97 -2.55 -19.38
N ALA A 18 2.65 -3.67 -19.22
CA ALA A 18 2.10 -5.00 -19.52
C ALA A 18 0.89 -5.38 -18.63
N LEU A 19 0.84 -4.90 -17.39
CA LEU A 19 -0.32 -5.07 -16.52
C LEU A 19 -1.54 -4.25 -16.96
N LEU A 20 -1.28 -3.08 -17.59
CA LEU A 20 -2.34 -2.20 -18.11
C LEU A 20 -3.00 -2.75 -19.37
N GLU A 21 -2.32 -3.61 -20.13
CA GLU A 21 -2.88 -4.27 -21.32
C GLU A 21 -3.91 -5.38 -20.99
N ARG A 22 -4.00 -5.79 -19.73
CA ARG A 22 -4.99 -6.77 -19.30
C ARG A 22 -6.35 -6.08 -19.13
N ASP A 23 -7.35 -6.54 -19.88
CA ASP A 23 -8.70 -5.96 -20.03
C ASP A 23 -9.59 -5.93 -18.76
N ARG A 24 -9.07 -6.28 -17.58
CA ARG A 24 -9.81 -6.27 -16.31
C ARG A 24 -9.16 -5.35 -15.29
N PRO A 25 -9.92 -4.46 -14.65
CA PRO A 25 -9.40 -3.64 -13.56
C PRO A 25 -8.93 -4.51 -12.38
N VAL A 26 -7.99 -4.02 -11.61
CA VAL A 26 -7.56 -4.63 -10.36
C VAL A 26 -8.59 -4.33 -9.28
N ASP A 27 -9.10 -5.36 -8.59
CA ASP A 27 -10.03 -5.13 -7.47
C ASP A 27 -9.28 -4.61 -6.24
N VAL A 28 -8.15 -5.23 -5.92
CA VAL A 28 -7.35 -4.91 -4.72
C VAL A 28 -5.89 -4.72 -5.08
N LEU A 29 -5.32 -3.58 -4.70
CA LEU A 29 -3.89 -3.30 -4.81
C LEU A 29 -3.29 -3.10 -3.42
N VAL A 30 -2.21 -3.85 -3.10
CA VAL A 30 -1.43 -3.62 -1.89
C VAL A 30 -0.04 -3.13 -2.28
N GLY A 31 0.27 -1.88 -1.90
CA GLY A 31 1.55 -1.26 -2.13
C GLY A 31 2.50 -1.45 -0.94
N ILE A 32 3.74 -1.78 -1.20
CA ILE A 32 4.80 -1.94 -0.20
C ILE A 32 5.94 -0.99 -0.56
N PRO A 33 6.00 0.21 0.06
CA PRO A 33 7.14 1.09 -0.09
C PRO A 33 8.37 0.45 0.56
N SER A 34 9.51 0.42 -0.13
CA SER A 34 10.71 -0.24 0.38
C SER A 34 11.98 0.56 0.10
N PHE A 35 12.90 0.49 1.06
CA PHE A 35 14.28 0.94 0.92
C PHE A 35 15.16 0.24 1.94
N GLN A 36 16.13 -0.59 1.47
CA GLN A 36 17.06 -1.34 2.32
C GLN A 36 16.35 -2.27 3.34
N ASN A 37 15.35 -3.04 2.88
CA ASN A 37 14.49 -3.89 3.70
C ASN A 37 14.66 -5.40 3.40
N ALA A 38 15.79 -5.86 2.86
CA ALA A 38 15.98 -7.26 2.45
C ALA A 38 15.65 -8.28 3.55
N ARG A 39 15.86 -7.93 4.84
CA ARG A 39 15.62 -8.82 5.97
C ARG A 39 14.15 -9.01 6.36
N THR A 40 13.29 -8.08 5.99
CA THR A 40 11.89 -8.03 6.48
C THR A 40 10.87 -8.13 5.37
N ILE A 41 11.16 -7.60 4.19
CA ILE A 41 10.20 -7.48 3.10
C ILE A 41 9.58 -8.83 2.69
N GLY A 42 10.37 -9.91 2.70
CA GLY A 42 9.86 -11.24 2.38
C GLY A 42 8.76 -11.72 3.32
N HIS A 43 8.84 -11.38 4.62
CA HIS A 43 7.78 -11.66 5.58
C HIS A 43 6.52 -10.85 5.27
N VAL A 44 6.68 -9.56 4.98
CA VAL A 44 5.55 -8.66 4.66
C VAL A 44 4.83 -9.14 3.40
N VAL A 45 5.56 -9.46 2.33
CA VAL A 45 4.99 -9.97 1.07
C VAL A 45 4.19 -11.25 1.33
N ARG A 46 4.75 -12.23 2.06
CA ARG A 46 4.03 -13.47 2.39
C ARG A 46 2.74 -13.21 3.16
N ALA A 47 2.79 -12.36 4.20
CA ALA A 47 1.61 -12.04 4.98
C ALA A 47 0.52 -11.34 4.15
N VAL A 48 0.93 -10.43 3.25
CA VAL A 48 0.01 -9.73 2.33
C VAL A 48 -0.65 -10.74 1.38
N GLU A 49 0.12 -11.59 0.72
CA GLU A 49 -0.44 -12.57 -0.22
C GLU A 49 -1.35 -13.59 0.46
N ALA A 50 -0.95 -14.06 1.63
CA ALA A 50 -1.80 -14.93 2.44
C ALA A 50 -3.15 -14.24 2.77
N GLY A 51 -3.09 -12.95 3.15
CA GLY A 51 -4.28 -12.15 3.41
C GLY A 51 -5.18 -11.98 2.18
N LEU A 52 -4.58 -11.67 1.04
CA LEU A 52 -5.32 -11.52 -0.23
C LEU A 52 -5.99 -12.83 -0.64
N ARG A 53 -5.26 -13.95 -0.61
CA ARG A 53 -5.81 -15.26 -0.95
C ARG A 53 -6.91 -15.73 0.01
N LYS A 54 -6.74 -15.46 1.30
CA LYS A 54 -7.69 -15.88 2.34
C LYS A 54 -9.00 -15.07 2.31
N HIS A 55 -8.91 -13.77 2.16
CA HIS A 55 -10.05 -12.85 2.33
C HIS A 55 -10.65 -12.37 1.01
N PHE A 56 -9.89 -12.46 -0.09
CA PHE A 56 -10.29 -11.97 -1.41
C PHE A 56 -10.01 -12.99 -2.54
N PRO A 57 -10.38 -14.29 -2.37
CA PRO A 57 -10.01 -15.36 -3.31
C PRO A 57 -10.56 -15.16 -4.72
N ASP A 58 -11.73 -14.53 -4.85
CA ASP A 58 -12.41 -14.29 -6.13
C ASP A 58 -12.11 -12.92 -6.73
N ARG A 59 -11.11 -12.22 -6.20
CA ARG A 59 -10.74 -10.87 -6.60
C ARG A 59 -9.42 -10.85 -7.36
N ARG A 60 -9.34 -10.00 -8.36
CA ARG A 60 -8.06 -9.73 -9.00
C ARG A 60 -7.22 -8.84 -8.09
N CYS A 61 -6.14 -9.39 -7.57
CA CYS A 61 -5.26 -8.74 -6.61
C CYS A 61 -3.87 -8.47 -7.22
N LEU A 62 -3.27 -7.34 -6.82
CA LEU A 62 -1.93 -6.94 -7.20
C LEU A 62 -1.12 -6.53 -5.96
N VAL A 63 0.08 -7.08 -5.82
CA VAL A 63 1.07 -6.63 -4.83
C VAL A 63 2.15 -5.82 -5.56
N ALA A 64 2.28 -4.55 -5.21
CA ALA A 64 3.21 -3.62 -5.82
C ALA A 64 4.32 -3.23 -4.85
N ILE A 65 5.55 -3.60 -5.14
CA ILE A 65 6.74 -3.19 -4.39
C ILE A 65 7.27 -1.91 -5.03
N SER A 66 7.21 -0.80 -4.28
CA SER A 66 7.74 0.50 -4.71
C SER A 66 9.07 0.75 -4.03
N ASP A 67 10.17 0.45 -4.74
CA ASP A 67 11.50 0.42 -4.17
C ASP A 67 12.31 1.69 -4.46
N GLY A 68 13.04 2.16 -3.45
CA GLY A 68 13.89 3.33 -3.47
C GLY A 68 15.29 3.10 -4.04
N ALA A 69 15.45 2.22 -5.02
CA ALA A 69 16.74 1.77 -5.55
C ALA A 69 17.62 1.11 -4.47
N SER A 70 17.06 0.16 -3.76
CA SER A 70 17.78 -0.63 -2.75
C SER A 70 18.94 -1.42 -3.35
N THR A 71 20.05 -1.48 -2.62
CA THR A 71 21.28 -2.19 -3.02
C THR A 71 21.54 -3.44 -2.21
N ASP A 72 20.72 -3.71 -1.18
CA ASP A 72 20.88 -4.82 -0.22
C ASP A 72 20.20 -6.12 -0.66
N GLY A 73 19.58 -6.15 -1.86
CA GLY A 73 18.80 -7.30 -2.33
C GLY A 73 17.31 -7.26 -1.95
N THR A 74 16.80 -6.13 -1.48
CA THR A 74 15.37 -5.95 -1.10
C THR A 74 14.42 -6.44 -2.19
N VAL A 75 14.58 -5.98 -3.44
CA VAL A 75 13.69 -6.38 -4.55
C VAL A 75 13.77 -7.88 -4.82
N ALA A 76 14.98 -8.44 -4.84
CA ALA A 76 15.16 -9.88 -5.03
C ALA A 76 14.48 -10.69 -3.91
N ALA A 77 14.62 -10.27 -2.65
CA ALA A 77 13.97 -10.91 -1.51
C ALA A 77 12.42 -10.81 -1.59
N ALA A 78 11.88 -9.69 -2.04
CA ALA A 78 10.45 -9.51 -2.24
C ALA A 78 9.91 -10.43 -3.35
N MET A 79 10.59 -10.49 -4.49
CA MET A 79 10.17 -11.30 -5.64
C MET A 79 10.35 -12.80 -5.41
N ALA A 80 11.36 -13.20 -4.64
CA ALA A 80 11.62 -14.60 -4.26
C ALA A 80 10.75 -15.08 -3.08
N ALA A 81 10.03 -14.19 -2.39
CA ALA A 81 9.19 -14.56 -1.26
C ALA A 81 8.10 -15.53 -1.75
N THR A 82 8.09 -16.73 -1.21
CA THR A 82 7.07 -17.73 -1.53
C THR A 82 6.22 -18.00 -0.30
N THR A 83 4.96 -18.26 -0.53
CA THR A 83 3.99 -18.61 0.52
C THR A 83 4.02 -20.10 0.87
N THR A 84 4.95 -20.86 0.31
CA THR A 84 5.13 -22.29 0.59
C THR A 84 5.80 -22.50 1.94
N GLY A 85 5.15 -23.28 2.82
CA GLY A 85 5.70 -23.67 4.12
C GLY A 85 5.10 -22.97 5.34
N ASP A 86 4.15 -22.08 5.17
CA ASP A 86 3.38 -21.49 6.27
C ASP A 86 2.16 -22.37 6.59
N GLU A 87 2.02 -22.84 7.83
CA GLU A 87 0.91 -23.74 8.23
C GLU A 87 -0.46 -23.08 8.00
N GLU A 88 -0.57 -21.78 8.16
CA GLU A 88 -1.81 -21.03 7.88
C GLU A 88 -2.17 -21.02 6.38
N LEU A 89 -1.18 -21.20 5.50
CA LEU A 89 -1.32 -21.25 4.05
C LEU A 89 -1.67 -22.65 3.52
N LEU A 90 -1.39 -23.70 4.27
CA LEU A 90 -1.81 -25.07 3.92
C LEU A 90 -3.33 -25.23 3.95
N LEU A 91 -4.04 -24.32 4.63
CA LEU A 91 -5.50 -24.28 4.68
C LEU A 91 -6.14 -23.50 3.53
N LEU A 92 -5.35 -22.87 2.67
CA LEU A 92 -5.86 -22.15 1.51
C LEU A 92 -6.22 -23.14 0.39
N ASP A 93 -7.34 -22.90 -0.28
CA ASP A 93 -7.72 -23.68 -1.45
C ASP A 93 -6.61 -23.58 -2.53
N PRO A 94 -6.00 -24.68 -2.97
CA PRO A 94 -4.96 -24.67 -3.98
C PRO A 94 -5.42 -24.15 -5.35
N LYS A 95 -6.74 -24.03 -5.56
CA LYS A 95 -7.32 -23.46 -6.79
C LYS A 95 -7.31 -21.94 -6.80
N VAL A 96 -7.07 -21.29 -5.65
CA VAL A 96 -6.97 -19.83 -5.60
C VAL A 96 -5.64 -19.39 -6.19
N GLU A 97 -5.69 -18.68 -7.29
CA GLU A 97 -4.49 -18.16 -7.95
C GLU A 97 -3.75 -17.16 -7.03
N PRO A 98 -2.42 -17.19 -7.03
CA PRO A 98 -1.66 -16.18 -6.30
C PRO A 98 -1.89 -14.79 -6.92
N PRO A 99 -1.86 -13.73 -6.12
CA PRO A 99 -1.94 -12.37 -6.64
C PRO A 99 -0.74 -12.05 -7.56
N ASP A 100 -0.97 -11.20 -8.55
CA ASP A 100 0.11 -10.67 -9.38
C ASP A 100 1.11 -9.88 -8.51
N ARG A 101 2.41 -9.94 -8.82
CA ARG A 101 3.46 -9.11 -8.19
C ARG A 101 4.11 -8.19 -9.21
N LEU A 102 4.37 -6.98 -8.78
CA LEU A 102 5.12 -5.99 -9.54
C LEU A 102 6.16 -5.33 -8.64
N ALA A 103 7.42 -5.30 -9.06
CA ALA A 103 8.44 -4.46 -8.46
C ALA A 103 8.73 -3.28 -9.38
N MET A 104 8.73 -2.08 -8.84
CA MET A 104 9.03 -0.84 -9.57
C MET A 104 9.98 0.03 -8.75
N THR A 105 10.90 0.71 -9.43
CA THR A 105 11.77 1.72 -8.81
C THR A 105 11.12 3.09 -8.99
N TYR A 106 10.83 3.77 -7.89
CA TYR A 106 10.25 5.10 -7.97
C TYR A 106 11.30 6.15 -8.33
N ILE A 107 10.86 7.15 -9.10
CA ILE A 107 11.67 8.29 -9.52
C ILE A 107 11.16 9.54 -8.78
N GLY A 108 12.07 10.34 -8.25
CA GLY A 108 11.71 11.60 -7.60
C GLY A 108 12.59 11.91 -6.40
N LEU A 109 12.09 12.74 -5.49
CA LEU A 109 12.77 13.06 -4.24
C LEU A 109 12.93 11.80 -3.40
N SER A 110 14.14 11.55 -2.90
CA SER A 110 14.36 10.43 -1.96
C SER A 110 13.46 10.59 -0.74
N GLY A 111 12.63 9.58 -0.49
CA GLY A 111 11.71 9.57 0.64
C GLY A 111 10.44 8.75 0.40
N LYS A 112 9.70 8.53 1.46
CA LYS A 112 8.48 7.71 1.49
C LYS A 112 7.38 8.23 0.55
N GLY A 113 7.29 9.56 0.41
CA GLY A 113 6.28 10.18 -0.46
C GLY A 113 6.42 9.81 -1.93
N SER A 114 7.64 9.71 -2.44
CA SER A 114 7.85 9.28 -3.83
C SER A 114 7.41 7.83 -4.04
N ALA A 115 7.65 6.96 -3.07
CA ALA A 115 7.16 5.58 -3.11
C ALA A 115 5.62 5.53 -3.08
N PHE A 116 4.99 6.35 -2.24
CA PHE A 116 3.53 6.46 -2.18
C PHE A 116 2.95 7.01 -3.49
N ARG A 117 3.55 8.06 -4.04
CA ARG A 117 3.13 8.62 -5.32
C ARG A 117 3.10 7.55 -6.41
N ALA A 118 4.16 6.75 -6.54
CA ALA A 118 4.23 5.67 -7.52
C ALA A 118 3.11 4.64 -7.32
N ILE A 119 2.81 4.26 -6.06
CA ILE A 119 1.70 3.36 -5.73
C ILE A 119 0.35 3.99 -6.12
N PHE A 120 0.13 5.29 -5.85
CA PHE A 120 -1.11 5.96 -6.19
C PHE A 120 -1.30 6.12 -7.70
N GLU A 121 -0.23 6.46 -8.44
CA GLU A 121 -0.24 6.51 -9.89
C GLU A 121 -0.55 5.13 -10.50
N LEU A 122 0.07 4.07 -9.97
CA LEU A 122 -0.24 2.69 -10.38
C LEU A 122 -1.70 2.34 -10.08
N ALA A 123 -2.18 2.61 -8.86
CA ALA A 123 -3.57 2.33 -8.47
C ALA A 123 -4.58 3.01 -9.41
N ALA A 124 -4.33 4.26 -9.77
CA ALA A 124 -5.15 4.99 -10.73
C ALA A 124 -5.08 4.37 -12.15
N ALA A 125 -3.88 3.99 -12.59
CA ALA A 125 -3.64 3.43 -13.92
C ALA A 125 -4.31 2.06 -14.12
N VAL A 126 -4.23 1.16 -13.11
CA VAL A 126 -4.85 -0.18 -13.17
C VAL A 126 -6.34 -0.16 -12.81
N GLY A 127 -6.89 1.00 -12.47
CA GLY A 127 -8.30 1.14 -12.08
C GLY A 127 -8.63 0.40 -10.77
N ALA A 128 -7.70 0.41 -9.80
CA ALA A 128 -7.88 -0.30 -8.54
C ALA A 128 -9.12 0.22 -7.80
N ARG A 129 -9.93 -0.71 -7.24
CA ARG A 129 -11.12 -0.34 -6.47
C ARG A 129 -10.81 -0.04 -5.02
N SER A 130 -9.99 -0.88 -4.41
CA SER A 130 -9.52 -0.76 -3.04
C SER A 130 -8.02 -0.97 -2.98
N CYS A 131 -7.36 -0.19 -2.16
CA CYS A 131 -5.92 -0.21 -2.02
C CYS A 131 -5.53 -0.25 -0.54
N ALA A 132 -4.35 -0.78 -0.26
CA ALA A 132 -3.68 -0.60 1.02
C ALA A 132 -2.20 -0.32 0.81
N VAL A 133 -1.58 0.34 1.78
CA VAL A 133 -0.12 0.41 1.89
C VAL A 133 0.30 -0.23 3.20
N LEU A 134 1.41 -0.94 3.18
CA LEU A 134 2.04 -1.59 4.34
C LEU A 134 3.55 -1.38 4.28
N ASP A 135 4.14 -0.94 5.37
CA ASP A 135 5.59 -0.73 5.45
C ASP A 135 6.37 -2.04 5.30
N ALA A 136 7.51 -2.00 4.62
CA ALA A 136 8.34 -3.17 4.30
C ALA A 136 9.11 -3.76 5.51
N ASP A 137 9.14 -3.06 6.65
CA ASP A 137 9.87 -3.46 7.85
C ASP A 137 8.98 -4.02 8.97
N LEU A 138 7.70 -4.21 8.72
CA LEU A 138 6.75 -4.75 9.66
C LEU A 138 7.11 -6.20 10.05
N ARG A 139 7.22 -6.44 11.37
CA ARG A 139 7.48 -7.77 11.93
C ARG A 139 6.24 -8.46 12.46
N SER A 140 5.22 -7.69 12.81
CA SER A 140 3.96 -8.16 13.41
C SER A 140 2.80 -8.22 12.43
N VAL A 141 3.05 -7.94 11.15
CA VAL A 141 2.01 -8.03 10.12
C VAL A 141 1.50 -9.45 9.99
N SER A 142 0.19 -9.58 9.86
CA SER A 142 -0.49 -10.87 9.66
C SER A 142 -1.48 -10.77 8.50
N PRO A 143 -1.92 -11.90 7.93
CA PRO A 143 -2.93 -11.94 6.86
C PRO A 143 -4.21 -11.12 7.16
N ALA A 144 -4.62 -11.07 8.43
CA ALA A 144 -5.79 -10.32 8.85
C ALA A 144 -5.66 -8.78 8.68
N TRP A 145 -4.44 -8.25 8.56
CA TRP A 145 -4.26 -6.80 8.33
C TRP A 145 -4.80 -6.39 6.97
N VAL A 146 -4.63 -7.23 5.96
CA VAL A 146 -5.12 -6.95 4.61
C VAL A 146 -6.65 -6.79 4.63
N ASP A 147 -7.36 -7.72 5.26
CA ASP A 147 -8.82 -7.63 5.40
C ASP A 147 -9.25 -6.35 6.16
N ARG A 148 -8.57 -6.03 7.24
CA ARG A 148 -8.91 -4.86 8.07
C ARG A 148 -8.68 -3.52 7.36
N LEU A 149 -7.74 -3.45 6.42
CA LEU A 149 -7.45 -2.23 5.66
C LEU A 149 -8.25 -2.15 4.36
N VAL A 150 -8.38 -3.27 3.65
CA VAL A 150 -9.04 -3.34 2.33
C VAL A 150 -10.54 -3.55 2.45
N GLY A 151 -10.97 -4.42 3.38
CA GLY A 151 -12.37 -4.81 3.54
C GLY A 151 -13.32 -3.63 3.72
N PRO A 152 -13.06 -2.69 4.65
CA PRO A 152 -13.94 -1.53 4.84
C PRO A 152 -14.07 -0.66 3.59
N VAL A 153 -13.01 -0.52 2.80
CA VAL A 153 -13.05 0.23 1.53
C VAL A 153 -13.92 -0.52 0.52
N LEU A 154 -13.66 -1.80 0.33
CA LEU A 154 -14.27 -2.60 -0.73
C LEU A 154 -15.75 -2.92 -0.44
N GLN A 155 -16.10 -3.19 0.82
CA GLN A 155 -17.41 -3.67 1.25
C GLN A 155 -18.33 -2.55 1.74
N HIS A 156 -17.76 -1.50 2.35
CA HIS A 156 -18.54 -0.43 3.00
C HIS A 156 -18.34 0.93 2.34
N GLY A 157 -17.48 1.04 1.32
CA GLY A 157 -17.29 2.26 0.52
C GLY A 157 -16.55 3.38 1.25
N TYR A 158 -15.76 3.06 2.29
CA TYR A 158 -14.88 4.05 2.91
C TYR A 158 -13.79 4.49 1.94
N ASP A 159 -13.43 5.77 1.96
CA ASP A 159 -12.32 6.28 1.16
C ASP A 159 -10.98 6.15 1.85
N LEU A 160 -10.95 6.24 3.19
CA LEU A 160 -9.73 6.12 3.98
C LEU A 160 -9.96 5.25 5.21
N VAL A 161 -9.05 4.34 5.46
CA VAL A 161 -9.01 3.46 6.63
C VAL A 161 -7.65 3.56 7.27
N THR A 162 -7.59 3.99 8.53
CA THR A 162 -6.37 4.02 9.32
C THR A 162 -6.43 2.99 10.43
N PRO A 163 -5.33 2.30 10.76
CA PRO A 163 -5.33 1.26 11.77
C PRO A 163 -5.47 1.85 13.18
N LEU A 164 -6.05 1.06 14.07
CA LEU A 164 -5.99 1.28 15.51
C LEU A 164 -5.11 0.19 16.12
N TYR A 165 -3.88 0.53 16.44
CA TYR A 165 -2.93 -0.42 17.01
C TYR A 165 -3.11 -0.61 18.52
N ALA A 166 -3.06 -1.87 18.95
CA ALA A 166 -2.79 -2.20 20.36
C ALA A 166 -1.27 -2.06 20.60
N ARG A 167 -0.87 -1.03 21.32
CA ARG A 167 0.53 -0.70 21.61
C ARG A 167 0.84 -0.74 23.09
N TYR A 168 2.10 -0.97 23.42
CA TYR A 168 2.57 -0.66 24.76
C TYR A 168 2.37 0.83 25.07
N LYS A 169 2.17 1.14 26.36
CA LYS A 169 1.86 2.52 26.80
C LYS A 169 2.89 3.58 26.40
N LEU A 170 4.13 3.17 26.13
CA LEU A 170 5.20 4.06 25.71
C LEU A 170 5.42 4.10 24.19
N ASP A 171 4.74 3.24 23.43
CA ASP A 171 4.86 3.22 21.98
C ASP A 171 3.95 4.26 21.33
N GLY A 172 4.44 4.85 20.23
CA GLY A 172 3.67 5.82 19.47
C GLY A 172 3.44 7.13 20.23
N THR A 173 4.36 7.55 21.08
CA THR A 173 4.24 8.76 21.90
C THR A 173 3.90 9.99 21.08
N ILE A 174 4.60 10.23 19.95
CA ILE A 174 4.32 11.36 19.07
C ILE A 174 2.89 11.28 18.51
N THR A 175 2.48 10.11 18.03
CA THR A 175 1.13 9.89 17.47
C THR A 175 0.06 10.13 18.53
N ASN A 176 0.22 9.57 19.73
CA ASN A 176 -0.80 9.61 20.78
C ASN A 176 -0.85 10.95 21.51
N SER A 177 0.31 11.58 21.78
CA SER A 177 0.39 12.77 22.63
C SER A 177 0.38 14.08 21.83
N ILE A 178 0.73 14.06 20.55
CA ILE A 178 0.85 15.27 19.73
C ILE A 178 -0.05 15.17 18.50
N ALA A 179 0.22 14.22 17.59
CA ALA A 179 -0.42 14.22 16.28
C ALA A 179 -1.92 13.98 16.35
N PHE A 180 -2.37 13.00 17.12
CA PHE A 180 -3.81 12.73 17.29
C PHE A 180 -4.56 13.89 17.96
N PRO A 181 -4.14 14.42 19.12
CA PRO A 181 -4.83 15.56 19.74
C PRO A 181 -4.83 16.81 18.85
N LEU A 182 -3.71 17.10 18.18
CA LEU A 182 -3.60 18.25 17.29
C LEU A 182 -4.52 18.12 16.07
N THR A 183 -4.53 16.96 15.42
CA THR A 183 -5.43 16.69 14.28
C THR A 183 -6.89 16.81 14.71
N ALA A 184 -7.24 16.26 15.87
CA ALA A 184 -8.59 16.35 16.41
C ALA A 184 -9.00 17.81 16.71
N ALA A 185 -8.08 18.61 17.26
CA ALA A 185 -8.35 20.02 17.59
C ALA A 185 -8.46 20.89 16.33
N LEU A 186 -7.60 20.69 15.33
CA LEU A 186 -7.57 21.52 14.12
C LEU A 186 -8.68 21.19 13.13
N TYR A 187 -9.01 19.91 12.98
CA TYR A 187 -9.92 19.45 11.92
C TYR A 187 -11.24 18.87 12.45
N GLY A 188 -11.42 18.78 13.76
CA GLY A 188 -12.62 18.18 14.36
C GLY A 188 -12.78 16.69 14.07
N ARG A 189 -11.72 16.00 13.65
CA ARG A 189 -11.72 14.58 13.27
C ARG A 189 -10.96 13.74 14.28
N ARG A 190 -11.56 12.67 14.75
CA ARG A 190 -10.95 11.75 15.74
C ARG A 190 -10.20 10.61 15.05
N LEU A 191 -9.22 10.94 14.23
CA LEU A 191 -8.38 9.97 13.53
C LEU A 191 -7.26 9.51 14.47
N ARG A 192 -7.37 8.28 15.00
CA ARG A 192 -6.45 7.77 16.04
C ARG A 192 -5.03 7.56 15.54
N GLN A 193 -4.86 7.32 14.25
CA GLN A 193 -3.55 7.12 13.60
C GLN A 193 -3.38 8.10 12.45
N PRO A 194 -3.15 9.39 12.73
CA PRO A 194 -2.95 10.41 11.67
C PRO A 194 -1.56 10.35 11.03
N ILE A 195 -0.64 9.62 11.63
CA ILE A 195 0.72 9.38 11.12
C ILE A 195 0.95 7.87 11.12
N GLY A 196 1.34 7.32 9.98
CA GLY A 196 1.65 5.89 9.88
C GLY A 196 1.85 5.45 8.44
N GLY A 197 2.59 4.37 8.27
CA GLY A 197 2.86 3.80 6.96
C GLY A 197 1.83 2.79 6.49
N ASP A 198 0.85 2.47 7.34
CA ASP A 198 -0.11 1.43 7.05
C ASP A 198 -1.50 2.05 7.00
N PHE A 199 -2.16 1.99 5.86
CA PHE A 199 -3.52 2.51 5.68
C PHE A 199 -4.19 1.89 4.46
N GLY A 200 -5.55 1.84 4.50
CA GLY A 200 -6.37 1.44 3.37
C GLY A 200 -7.00 2.67 2.71
N PHE A 201 -7.22 2.62 1.40
CA PHE A 201 -7.84 3.73 0.67
C PHE A 201 -8.54 3.27 -0.59
N SER A 202 -9.49 4.08 -1.08
CA SER A 202 -10.17 3.81 -2.34
C SER A 202 -9.28 4.18 -3.54
N GLY A 203 -9.46 3.50 -4.66
CA GLY A 203 -8.80 3.87 -5.91
C GLY A 203 -9.14 5.29 -6.36
N ARG A 204 -10.36 5.77 -6.04
CA ARG A 204 -10.76 7.16 -6.27
C ARG A 204 -9.89 8.13 -5.49
N LEU A 205 -9.62 7.83 -4.22
CA LEU A 205 -8.76 8.66 -3.38
C LEU A 205 -7.29 8.61 -3.85
N ALA A 206 -6.80 7.44 -4.27
CA ALA A 206 -5.49 7.30 -4.89
C ALA A 206 -5.33 8.22 -6.11
N ALA A 207 -6.28 8.19 -7.03
CA ALA A 207 -6.29 9.03 -8.22
C ALA A 207 -6.31 10.54 -7.86
N HIS A 208 -7.06 10.89 -6.80
CA HIS A 208 -7.09 12.27 -6.31
C HIS A 208 -5.75 12.71 -5.74
N TRP A 209 -5.07 11.86 -4.96
CA TRP A 209 -3.75 12.17 -4.40
C TRP A 209 -2.66 12.21 -5.47
N ALA A 210 -2.67 11.30 -6.44
CA ALA A 210 -1.65 11.19 -7.48
C ALA A 210 -1.43 12.49 -8.26
N VAL A 211 -2.49 13.27 -8.50
CA VAL A 211 -2.45 14.53 -9.29
C VAL A 211 -2.12 15.78 -8.46
N LYS A 212 -1.92 15.65 -7.15
CA LYS A 212 -1.62 16.81 -6.30
C LYS A 212 -0.18 17.29 -6.49
N GLN A 213 0.03 18.59 -6.32
CA GLN A 213 1.36 19.21 -6.48
C GLN A 213 2.30 19.00 -5.28
N VAL A 214 1.87 18.30 -4.25
CA VAL A 214 2.64 18.05 -3.03
C VAL A 214 3.93 17.26 -3.28
N TRP A 215 3.96 16.45 -4.32
CA TRP A 215 5.05 15.50 -4.62
C TRP A 215 6.39 16.15 -4.97
N THR A 216 6.42 17.43 -5.25
CA THR A 216 7.63 18.22 -5.52
C THR A 216 8.06 19.08 -4.32
N THR A 217 7.41 18.93 -3.18
CA THR A 217 7.65 19.70 -1.96
C THR A 217 8.28 18.83 -0.87
N ASP A 218 8.76 19.46 0.21
CA ASP A 218 9.32 18.74 1.37
C ASP A 218 8.29 17.86 2.09
N VAL A 219 6.99 18.10 1.91
CA VAL A 219 5.92 17.23 2.42
C VAL A 219 6.05 15.82 1.87
N ALA A 220 6.48 15.65 0.60
CA ALA A 220 6.71 14.34 0.01
C ALA A 220 7.89 13.57 0.64
N ARG A 221 8.75 14.21 1.43
CA ARG A 221 9.85 13.54 2.14
C ARG A 221 9.38 12.91 3.45
N PHE A 222 8.82 13.70 4.37
CA PHE A 222 8.49 13.26 5.73
C PHE A 222 7.10 13.69 6.23
N GLY A 223 6.38 14.52 5.50
CA GLY A 223 5.07 15.04 5.91
C GLY A 223 3.89 14.37 5.21
N VAL A 224 4.14 13.39 4.35
CA VAL A 224 3.12 12.81 3.48
C VAL A 224 2.00 12.11 4.26
N ASP A 225 2.34 11.44 5.34
CA ASP A 225 1.37 10.68 6.15
C ASP A 225 0.27 11.61 6.71
N ILE A 226 0.69 12.70 7.36
CA ILE A 226 -0.26 13.66 7.94
C ILE A 226 -0.99 14.48 6.88
N TRP A 227 -0.37 14.67 5.71
CA TRP A 227 -1.02 15.35 4.60
C TRP A 227 -2.16 14.52 3.97
N MET A 228 -2.04 13.20 3.97
CA MET A 228 -3.07 12.29 3.44
C MET A 228 -4.28 12.15 4.36
N THR A 229 -4.13 12.36 5.65
CA THR A 229 -5.17 12.19 6.67
C THR A 229 -5.89 13.49 7.01
#